data_0666ec5dae912dd080b3a240f2d45f33
#
_entry.id   0666ec5dae912dd080b3a240f2d45f33
#
_cell.length_a   1.000
_cell.length_b   1.000
_cell.length_c   1.000
_cell.angle_alpha   90.00
_cell.angle_beta   90.00
_cell.angle_gamma   90.00
#
_symmetry.space_group_name_H-M   'P 1'
#
loop_
_entity.id
_entity.type
_entity.pdbx_description
1 polymer ?
#
loop_
_entity_poly.entity_id
_entity_poly.type
_entity_poly.pdbx_seq_one_letter_code
_entity_poly.pdbx_strand_id
1 'polypeptide(L)'
;MRVLIVLVLALIPARLWSQEPASLGQPHQVIKSIPGPESVAVGPDGAWYVSAFGEFGKGADGAVYRVDPEKGTAKIYAKGLEDPCGVLFVGSTLWVADRKGVYRVTRGKAELVYSAKDFPRPLHFLNDLAAGRDGAMYVSDTGDSTASGHGAVFRLLPGNRPALVPGSDTVRSQSSVNGLFPAGSDTLYAVGYRTGVLSVTDGRGTWRDLARGLGSPDGIDAAGKDAFYISDNVGGDLFLVQRAKPSTPRRIASGLQSPADLAVDHRRGLLVVPENSGNRLSVWKLDQHAGH
;
A
#
# COMPACT_ATOMS: atom_id res chain seq x y z
N MET A 1 44.69 13.61 58.43
CA MET A 1 43.29 13.84 58.05
C MET A 1 43.13 13.41 56.59
N ARG A 2 42.56 12.22 56.36
CA ARG A 2 42.24 11.73 54.99
C ARG A 2 40.75 11.99 54.75
N VAL A 3 40.44 12.85 53.78
CA VAL A 3 39.06 13.14 53.35
C VAL A 3 38.60 12.00 52.41
N LEU A 4 37.60 11.26 52.81
CA LEU A 4 36.98 10.23 52.03
C LEU A 4 35.87 10.89 51.17
N ILE A 5 36.08 11.01 49.85
CA ILE A 5 35.04 11.48 48.92
C ILE A 5 34.18 10.25 48.58
N VAL A 6 32.97 10.23 49.07
CA VAL A 6 31.96 9.27 48.65
C VAL A 6 31.27 9.78 47.38
N LEU A 7 31.54 9.13 46.25
CA LEU A 7 30.85 9.39 45.01
C LEU A 7 29.49 8.65 45.04
N VAL A 8 28.41 9.40 45.21
CA VAL A 8 27.06 8.86 45.04
C VAL A 8 26.72 8.82 43.55
N LEU A 9 26.85 7.67 42.93
CA LEU A 9 26.31 7.40 41.59
C LEU A 9 24.79 7.34 41.68
N ALA A 10 24.10 8.38 41.27
CA ALA A 10 22.67 8.36 41.03
C ALA A 10 22.37 7.46 39.80
N LEU A 11 21.89 6.28 40.04
CA LEU A 11 21.28 5.42 39.01
C LEU A 11 19.99 6.10 38.54
N ILE A 12 20.08 6.85 37.42
CA ILE A 12 18.89 7.28 36.68
C ILE A 12 18.32 6.01 36.01
N PRO A 13 17.10 5.56 36.36
CA PRO A 13 16.50 4.45 35.64
C PRO A 13 16.26 4.92 34.21
N ALA A 14 16.92 4.29 33.24
CA ALA A 14 16.63 4.42 31.82
C ALA A 14 15.23 3.85 31.59
N ARG A 15 14.20 4.67 31.76
CA ARG A 15 12.86 4.41 31.25
C ARG A 15 12.91 4.62 29.74
N LEU A 16 13.43 3.67 29.00
CA LEU A 16 13.13 3.48 27.59
C LEU A 16 11.67 3.05 27.51
N TRP A 17 10.78 4.02 27.49
CA TRP A 17 9.40 3.83 27.10
C TRP A 17 9.35 3.70 25.59
N SER A 18 9.55 2.50 25.07
CA SER A 18 8.93 2.13 23.83
C SER A 18 7.43 1.98 24.14
N GLN A 19 6.68 3.05 24.15
CA GLN A 19 5.23 2.92 24.10
C GLN A 19 4.92 2.28 22.75
N GLU A 20 4.50 1.02 22.79
CA GLU A 20 3.90 0.41 21.61
C GLU A 20 2.73 1.29 21.22
N PRO A 21 2.65 1.72 19.92
CA PRO A 21 1.55 2.57 19.50
C PRO A 21 0.23 1.89 19.84
N ALA A 22 -0.64 2.62 20.52
CA ALA A 22 -1.95 2.13 20.94
C ALA A 22 -2.79 1.67 19.72
N SER A 23 -3.84 0.87 19.95
CA SER A 23 -4.87 0.63 18.94
C SER A 23 -5.33 1.97 18.35
N LEU A 24 -5.58 2.01 17.04
CA LEU A 24 -6.04 3.23 16.34
C LEU A 24 -7.42 3.72 16.82
N GLY A 25 -8.17 2.88 17.55
CA GLY A 25 -9.53 3.22 17.96
C GLY A 25 -10.49 3.38 16.78
N GLN A 26 -11.55 4.19 16.98
CA GLN A 26 -12.49 4.48 15.90
C GLN A 26 -11.90 5.47 14.88
N PRO A 27 -12.29 5.37 13.60
CA PRO A 27 -11.90 6.35 12.59
C PRO A 27 -12.28 7.77 13.01
N HIS A 28 -11.39 8.70 12.82
CA HIS A 28 -11.65 10.13 13.00
C HIS A 28 -12.70 10.67 12.02
N GLN A 29 -12.67 10.13 10.79
CA GLN A 29 -13.60 10.50 9.72
C GLN A 29 -13.94 9.27 8.87
N VAL A 30 -15.18 9.24 8.37
CA VAL A 30 -15.62 8.23 7.38
C VAL A 30 -16.24 8.97 6.19
N ILE A 31 -15.67 8.77 5.01
CA ILE A 31 -16.14 9.35 3.75
C ILE A 31 -16.84 8.26 2.96
N LYS A 32 -18.13 8.43 2.70
CA LYS A 32 -19.01 7.43 2.07
C LYS A 32 -19.25 7.71 0.58
N SER A 33 -19.94 6.79 -0.07
CA SER A 33 -20.43 6.93 -1.45
C SER A 33 -19.33 6.92 -2.53
N ILE A 34 -18.27 6.14 -2.29
CA ILE A 34 -17.29 5.75 -3.30
C ILE A 34 -17.49 4.25 -3.55
N PRO A 35 -18.09 3.83 -4.66
CA PRO A 35 -18.46 2.43 -4.88
C PRO A 35 -17.22 1.56 -5.18
N GLY A 36 -16.95 0.58 -4.32
CA GLY A 36 -15.81 -0.33 -4.44
C GLY A 36 -14.46 0.41 -4.43
N PRO A 37 -14.14 1.27 -3.43
CA PRO A 37 -12.87 1.97 -3.38
C PRO A 37 -11.74 0.97 -3.11
N GLU A 38 -10.63 1.12 -3.81
CA GLU A 38 -9.55 0.12 -3.76
C GLU A 38 -8.22 0.71 -3.31
N SER A 39 -7.71 1.73 -3.98
CA SER A 39 -6.44 2.36 -3.63
C SER A 39 -6.59 3.87 -3.47
N VAL A 40 -5.68 4.49 -2.73
CA VAL A 40 -5.68 5.93 -2.50
C VAL A 40 -4.28 6.51 -2.64
N ALA A 41 -4.15 7.61 -3.38
CA ALA A 41 -2.92 8.38 -3.48
C ALA A 41 -3.14 9.83 -3.08
N VAL A 42 -2.18 10.42 -2.38
CA VAL A 42 -2.18 11.84 -2.03
C VAL A 42 -1.65 12.65 -3.22
N GLY A 43 -2.50 13.47 -3.81
CA GLY A 43 -2.13 14.30 -4.94
C GLY A 43 -1.24 15.49 -4.58
N PRO A 44 -0.51 16.06 -5.57
CA PRO A 44 0.32 17.24 -5.37
C PRO A 44 -0.50 18.48 -4.95
N ASP A 45 -1.78 18.51 -5.28
CA ASP A 45 -2.75 19.54 -4.86
C ASP A 45 -3.31 19.30 -3.45
N GLY A 46 -2.86 18.25 -2.77
CA GLY A 46 -3.29 17.88 -1.43
C GLY A 46 -4.65 17.19 -1.35
N ALA A 47 -5.33 16.96 -2.47
CA ALA A 47 -6.51 16.10 -2.52
C ALA A 47 -6.10 14.62 -2.52
N TRP A 48 -7.02 13.74 -2.15
CA TRP A 48 -6.84 12.31 -2.33
C TRP A 48 -7.47 11.86 -3.65
N TYR A 49 -6.79 10.94 -4.32
CA TYR A 49 -7.28 10.31 -5.54
C TYR A 49 -7.48 8.83 -5.26
N VAL A 50 -8.69 8.35 -5.46
CA VAL A 50 -9.13 7.02 -5.04
C VAL A 50 -9.61 6.27 -6.27
N SER A 51 -9.01 5.13 -6.58
CA SER A 51 -9.57 4.19 -7.54
C SER A 51 -10.81 3.52 -6.95
N ALA A 52 -11.75 3.25 -7.80
CA ALA A 52 -12.98 2.57 -7.43
C ALA A 52 -13.47 1.74 -8.61
N PHE A 53 -13.62 0.44 -8.42
CA PHE A 53 -14.02 -0.44 -9.51
C PHE A 53 -15.54 -0.46 -9.76
N GLY A 54 -16.34 0.21 -8.92
CA GLY A 54 -17.80 0.14 -9.05
C GLY A 54 -18.29 -1.24 -8.63
N GLU A 55 -18.76 -2.03 -9.59
CA GLU A 55 -19.10 -3.44 -9.42
C GLU A 55 -17.98 -4.29 -10.06
N PHE A 56 -17.25 -5.03 -9.23
CA PHE A 56 -16.09 -5.81 -9.68
C PHE A 56 -16.42 -6.77 -10.81
N GLY A 57 -15.64 -6.72 -11.89
CA GLY A 57 -15.81 -7.57 -13.08
C GLY A 57 -16.89 -7.15 -14.06
N LYS A 58 -17.63 -6.07 -13.80
CA LYS A 58 -18.69 -5.58 -14.70
C LYS A 58 -18.15 -4.87 -15.92
N GLY A 59 -16.99 -4.22 -15.78
CA GLY A 59 -16.29 -3.50 -16.84
C GLY A 59 -16.88 -2.11 -17.15
N ALA A 60 -16.00 -1.16 -17.43
CA ALA A 60 -16.28 0.21 -17.82
C ALA A 60 -17.07 1.10 -16.83
N ASP A 61 -17.38 0.64 -15.63
CA ASP A 61 -17.97 1.43 -14.55
C ASP A 61 -16.94 1.89 -13.50
N GLY A 62 -15.68 1.45 -13.66
CA GLY A 62 -14.56 1.90 -12.85
C GLY A 62 -14.21 3.37 -13.07
N ALA A 63 -13.77 4.01 -11.98
CA ALA A 63 -13.47 5.43 -11.95
C ALA A 63 -12.32 5.75 -10.99
N VAL A 64 -11.76 6.95 -11.14
CA VAL A 64 -10.96 7.59 -10.11
C VAL A 64 -11.76 8.74 -9.52
N TYR A 65 -11.87 8.77 -8.20
CA TYR A 65 -12.49 9.85 -7.46
C TYR A 65 -11.43 10.81 -6.93
N ARG A 66 -11.70 12.12 -7.02
CA ARG A 66 -10.96 13.16 -6.29
C ARG A 66 -11.73 13.49 -5.04
N VAL A 67 -11.07 13.34 -3.89
CA VAL A 67 -11.63 13.54 -2.56
C VAL A 67 -11.00 14.78 -1.94
N ASP A 68 -11.84 15.68 -1.42
CA ASP A 68 -11.41 16.79 -0.57
C ASP A 68 -11.29 16.27 0.88
N PRO A 69 -10.07 16.19 1.44
CA PRO A 69 -9.86 15.61 2.77
C PRO A 69 -10.56 16.38 3.90
N GLU A 70 -10.69 17.70 3.73
CA GLU A 70 -11.24 18.57 4.78
C GLU A 70 -12.78 18.54 4.78
N LYS A 71 -13.37 18.56 3.58
CA LYS A 71 -14.83 18.53 3.44
C LYS A 71 -15.41 17.12 3.46
N GLY A 72 -14.56 16.08 3.27
CA GLY A 72 -15.03 14.71 3.14
C GLY A 72 -15.93 14.49 1.91
N THR A 73 -15.74 15.27 0.85
CA THR A 73 -16.53 15.17 -0.38
C THR A 73 -15.75 14.51 -1.49
N ALA A 74 -16.39 13.57 -2.18
CA ALA A 74 -15.81 12.84 -3.32
C ALA A 74 -16.51 13.23 -4.63
N LYS A 75 -15.74 13.40 -5.71
CA LYS A 75 -16.25 13.65 -7.06
C LYS A 75 -15.48 12.80 -8.05
N ILE A 76 -16.15 12.29 -9.07
CA ILE A 76 -15.48 11.58 -10.16
C ILE A 76 -14.49 12.51 -10.82
N TYR A 77 -13.23 12.06 -10.92
CA TYR A 77 -12.14 12.73 -11.61
C TYR A 77 -11.89 12.14 -12.99
N ALA A 78 -11.84 10.81 -13.10
CA ALA A 78 -11.75 10.09 -14.36
C ALA A 78 -12.69 8.88 -14.34
N LYS A 79 -13.17 8.46 -15.50
CA LYS A 79 -14.10 7.34 -15.65
C LYS A 79 -13.76 6.50 -16.89
N GLY A 80 -14.45 5.38 -17.04
CA GLY A 80 -14.30 4.48 -18.19
C GLY A 80 -13.12 3.53 -18.06
N LEU A 81 -12.72 3.24 -16.82
CA LEU A 81 -11.81 2.17 -16.45
C LEU A 81 -12.61 0.87 -16.24
N GLU A 82 -11.95 -0.28 -16.29
CA GLU A 82 -12.61 -1.57 -16.03
C GLU A 82 -12.71 -1.83 -14.52
N ASP A 83 -11.64 -2.34 -13.92
CA ASP A 83 -11.50 -2.59 -12.48
C ASP A 83 -10.22 -1.88 -12.00
N PRO A 84 -10.20 -0.54 -11.87
CA PRO A 84 -9.00 0.19 -11.47
C PRO A 84 -8.64 -0.11 -10.02
N CYS A 85 -7.43 -0.61 -9.81
CA CYS A 85 -6.87 -0.93 -8.51
C CYS A 85 -5.85 0.14 -8.10
N GLY A 86 -4.55 -0.14 -8.14
CA GLY A 86 -3.52 0.77 -7.67
C GLY A 86 -3.55 2.14 -8.32
N VAL A 87 -3.41 3.20 -7.53
CA VAL A 87 -3.25 4.58 -7.99
C VAL A 87 -1.97 5.20 -7.42
N LEU A 88 -1.26 5.94 -8.25
CA LEU A 88 0.05 6.49 -7.90
C LEU A 88 0.29 7.84 -8.56
N PHE A 89 0.88 8.79 -7.83
CA PHE A 89 1.46 9.99 -8.41
C PHE A 89 2.97 9.84 -8.63
N VAL A 90 3.41 10.05 -9.87
CA VAL A 90 4.82 10.28 -10.19
C VAL A 90 4.96 11.72 -10.67
N GLY A 91 5.55 12.56 -9.86
CA GLY A 91 5.49 14.02 -10.05
C GLY A 91 4.05 14.53 -9.98
N SER A 92 3.58 15.17 -11.06
CA SER A 92 2.19 15.65 -11.17
C SER A 92 1.30 14.70 -11.99
N THR A 93 1.80 13.58 -12.42
CA THR A 93 1.08 12.62 -13.27
C THR A 93 0.47 11.52 -12.41
N LEU A 94 -0.83 11.34 -12.54
CA LEU A 94 -1.54 10.23 -11.92
C LEU A 94 -1.47 8.99 -12.82
N TRP A 95 -1.07 7.87 -12.25
CA TRP A 95 -1.05 6.56 -12.86
C TRP A 95 -2.07 5.65 -12.21
N VAL A 96 -2.64 4.74 -12.99
CA VAL A 96 -3.66 3.80 -12.52
C VAL A 96 -3.35 2.43 -13.10
N ALA A 97 -3.22 1.43 -12.21
CA ALA A 97 -3.27 0.04 -12.62
C ALA A 97 -4.74 -0.35 -12.82
N ASP A 98 -5.06 -0.83 -13.99
CA ASP A 98 -6.35 -1.41 -14.31
C ASP A 98 -6.13 -2.83 -14.78
N ARG A 99 -7.13 -3.65 -14.74
CA ARG A 99 -7.08 -5.11 -14.91
C ARG A 99 -6.07 -5.62 -15.96
N LYS A 100 -5.95 -4.93 -17.10
CA LYS A 100 -5.14 -5.38 -18.25
C LYS A 100 -4.15 -4.35 -18.75
N GLY A 101 -3.86 -3.34 -17.96
CA GLY A 101 -2.92 -2.32 -18.39
C GLY A 101 -2.72 -1.22 -17.38
N VAL A 102 -1.76 -0.35 -17.66
CA VAL A 102 -1.46 0.81 -16.82
C VAL A 102 -1.78 2.07 -17.60
N TYR A 103 -2.61 2.90 -16.98
CA TYR A 103 -3.11 4.14 -17.54
C TYR A 103 -2.42 5.35 -16.92
N ARG A 104 -2.27 6.37 -17.75
CA ARG A 104 -1.94 7.72 -17.31
C ARG A 104 -3.21 8.55 -17.29
N VAL A 105 -3.47 9.27 -16.20
CA VAL A 105 -4.62 10.13 -16.09
C VAL A 105 -4.19 11.59 -16.07
N THR A 106 -4.61 12.34 -17.05
CA THR A 106 -4.31 13.77 -17.20
C THR A 106 -5.59 14.55 -17.37
N ARG A 107 -5.84 15.52 -16.50
CA ARG A 107 -7.04 16.37 -16.54
C ARG A 107 -8.34 15.57 -16.63
N GLY A 108 -8.41 14.46 -15.90
CA GLY A 108 -9.60 13.60 -15.85
C GLY A 108 -9.76 12.65 -17.05
N LYS A 109 -8.80 12.60 -17.96
CA LYS A 109 -8.80 11.68 -19.11
C LYS A 109 -7.80 10.56 -18.88
N ALA A 110 -8.27 9.31 -18.89
CA ALA A 110 -7.42 8.12 -18.83
C ALA A 110 -6.91 7.76 -20.23
N GLU A 111 -5.63 7.46 -20.34
CA GLU A 111 -4.93 7.04 -21.55
C GLU A 111 -4.13 5.77 -21.22
N LEU A 112 -4.35 4.69 -21.97
CA LEU A 112 -3.60 3.45 -21.84
C LEU A 112 -2.16 3.66 -22.32
N VAL A 113 -1.19 3.47 -21.42
CA VAL A 113 0.24 3.62 -21.70
C VAL A 113 0.93 2.29 -21.86
N TYR A 114 0.64 1.34 -20.95
CA TYR A 114 1.15 -0.02 -21.03
C TYR A 114 -0.03 -0.98 -21.15
N SER A 115 -0.15 -1.59 -22.31
CA SER A 115 -1.15 -2.64 -22.56
C SER A 115 -0.60 -4.01 -22.19
N ALA A 116 -1.45 -5.02 -22.09
CA ALA A 116 -1.03 -6.39 -21.80
C ALA A 116 0.06 -6.94 -22.76
N LYS A 117 0.12 -6.42 -23.99
CA LYS A 117 1.09 -6.83 -25.01
C LYS A 117 2.51 -6.30 -24.75
N ASP A 118 2.65 -5.29 -23.91
CA ASP A 118 3.93 -4.67 -23.59
C ASP A 118 4.68 -5.44 -22.52
N PHE A 119 3.97 -6.25 -21.74
CA PHE A 119 4.54 -7.05 -20.66
C PHE A 119 5.21 -8.33 -21.17
N PRO A 120 6.27 -8.82 -20.48
CA PRO A 120 7.04 -9.98 -20.93
C PRO A 120 6.34 -11.32 -20.78
N ARG A 121 5.15 -11.33 -20.15
CA ARG A 121 4.30 -12.52 -19.93
C ARG A 121 2.83 -12.10 -19.92
N PRO A 122 1.87 -13.05 -20.09
CA PRO A 122 0.44 -12.77 -19.95
C PRO A 122 0.12 -12.17 -18.58
N LEU A 123 -0.70 -11.15 -18.57
CA LEU A 123 -1.25 -10.54 -17.35
C LEU A 123 -2.51 -11.27 -16.94
N HIS A 124 -2.68 -11.40 -15.63
CA HIS A 124 -3.89 -11.93 -15.02
C HIS A 124 -4.72 -10.81 -14.37
N PHE A 125 -4.14 -10.11 -13.40
CA PHE A 125 -4.81 -9.06 -12.66
C PHE A 125 -3.79 -8.07 -12.09
N LEU A 126 -3.55 -6.96 -12.83
CA LEU A 126 -2.73 -5.88 -12.31
C LEU A 126 -3.43 -5.24 -11.11
N ASN A 127 -2.68 -5.04 -10.05
CA ASN A 127 -3.22 -4.58 -8.78
C ASN A 127 -2.50 -3.30 -8.32
N ASP A 128 -1.50 -3.35 -7.47
CA ASP A 128 -0.91 -2.17 -6.86
C ASP A 128 0.15 -1.49 -7.75
N LEU A 129 0.33 -0.18 -7.51
CA LEU A 129 1.36 0.67 -8.10
C LEU A 129 2.17 1.37 -7.02
N ALA A 130 3.49 1.24 -7.09
CA ALA A 130 4.39 1.90 -6.16
C ALA A 130 5.54 2.65 -6.86
N ALA A 131 5.95 3.82 -6.33
CA ALA A 131 7.02 4.64 -6.90
C ALA A 131 8.39 4.27 -6.34
N GLY A 132 9.32 3.90 -7.21
CA GLY A 132 10.74 3.82 -6.89
C GLY A 132 11.39 5.22 -6.82
N ARG A 133 12.46 5.34 -6.05
CA ARG A 133 13.21 6.62 -5.91
C ARG A 133 13.95 7.04 -7.18
N ASP A 134 14.19 6.09 -8.08
CA ASP A 134 14.87 6.28 -9.37
C ASP A 134 13.93 6.72 -10.50
N GLY A 135 12.68 7.06 -10.17
CA GLY A 135 11.64 7.41 -11.14
C GLY A 135 10.99 6.21 -11.82
N ALA A 136 11.35 4.99 -11.46
CA ALA A 136 10.63 3.81 -11.86
C ALA A 136 9.31 3.68 -11.11
N MET A 137 8.35 3.00 -11.71
CA MET A 137 7.17 2.47 -11.03
C MET A 137 7.30 0.94 -10.93
N TYR A 138 6.67 0.40 -9.92
CA TYR A 138 6.47 -1.04 -9.80
C TYR A 138 4.98 -1.31 -9.89
N VAL A 139 4.59 -2.39 -10.56
CA VAL A 139 3.21 -2.86 -10.61
C VAL A 139 3.16 -4.34 -10.25
N SER A 140 2.24 -4.72 -9.39
CA SER A 140 1.96 -6.11 -9.07
C SER A 140 0.91 -6.69 -10.03
N ASP A 141 1.10 -7.94 -10.40
CA ASP A 141 0.08 -8.81 -10.98
C ASP A 141 -0.25 -9.85 -9.92
N THR A 142 -1.43 -9.77 -9.33
CA THR A 142 -1.84 -10.69 -8.25
C THR A 142 -2.04 -12.12 -8.77
N GLY A 143 -2.03 -12.30 -10.07
CA GLY A 143 -2.23 -13.58 -10.70
C GLY A 143 -3.70 -13.96 -10.79
N ASP A 144 -3.94 -15.24 -11.04
CA ASP A 144 -5.29 -15.78 -11.14
C ASP A 144 -5.79 -16.35 -9.81
N SER A 145 -7.04 -16.84 -9.82
CA SER A 145 -7.65 -17.47 -8.65
C SER A 145 -7.18 -18.89 -8.37
N THR A 146 -6.27 -19.44 -9.18
CA THR A 146 -5.77 -20.81 -9.01
C THR A 146 -4.77 -20.94 -7.86
N ALA A 147 -4.56 -22.14 -7.37
CA ALA A 147 -3.59 -22.40 -6.29
C ALA A 147 -2.15 -22.13 -6.70
N SER A 148 -1.83 -22.14 -8.00
CA SER A 148 -0.52 -21.81 -8.55
C SER A 148 -0.20 -20.31 -8.51
N GLY A 149 -1.24 -19.46 -8.46
CA GLY A 149 -1.17 -18.02 -8.22
C GLY A 149 -0.69 -17.19 -9.39
N HIS A 150 0.32 -17.58 -10.12
CA HIS A 150 0.92 -16.83 -11.24
C HIS A 150 1.21 -15.34 -10.97
N GLY A 151 1.37 -14.94 -9.70
CA GLY A 151 1.71 -13.57 -9.32
C GLY A 151 3.07 -13.14 -9.89
N ALA A 152 3.24 -11.85 -10.10
CA ALA A 152 4.50 -11.27 -10.56
C ALA A 152 4.58 -9.79 -10.19
N VAL A 153 5.79 -9.25 -10.16
CA VAL A 153 6.02 -7.82 -10.05
C VAL A 153 6.79 -7.35 -11.29
N PHE A 154 6.35 -6.25 -11.87
CA PHE A 154 7.03 -5.63 -13.00
C PHE A 154 7.54 -4.25 -12.60
N ARG A 155 8.70 -3.90 -13.15
CA ARG A 155 9.30 -2.58 -13.07
C ARG A 155 9.05 -1.84 -14.38
N LEU A 156 8.49 -0.65 -14.26
CA LEU A 156 8.10 0.22 -15.36
C LEU A 156 9.00 1.46 -15.36
N LEU A 157 9.65 1.71 -16.48
CA LEU A 157 10.41 2.94 -16.70
C LEU A 157 9.78 3.68 -17.89
N PRO A 158 9.53 4.99 -17.78
CA PRO A 158 8.98 5.76 -18.88
C PRO A 158 9.78 5.55 -20.18
N GLY A 159 9.07 5.22 -21.27
CA GLY A 159 9.67 4.97 -22.58
C GLY A 159 10.26 3.56 -22.78
N ASN A 160 10.28 2.72 -21.75
CA ASN A 160 10.75 1.34 -21.84
C ASN A 160 9.60 0.35 -21.71
N ARG A 161 9.80 -0.88 -22.17
CA ARG A 161 8.87 -1.97 -21.87
C ARG A 161 8.96 -2.37 -20.40
N PRO A 162 7.83 -2.82 -19.81
CA PRO A 162 7.85 -3.41 -18.48
C PRO A 162 8.83 -4.56 -18.37
N ALA A 163 9.61 -4.59 -17.29
CA ALA A 163 10.56 -5.66 -17.02
C ALA A 163 10.13 -6.44 -15.76
N LEU A 164 10.22 -7.75 -15.81
CA LEU A 164 9.95 -8.60 -14.65
C LEU A 164 10.99 -8.31 -13.55
N VAL A 165 10.52 -8.10 -12.33
CA VAL A 165 11.40 -8.07 -11.15
C VAL A 165 11.90 -9.49 -10.90
N PRO A 166 13.23 -9.72 -10.86
CA PRO A 166 13.78 -11.05 -10.77
C PRO A 166 13.21 -11.87 -9.61
N GLY A 167 12.82 -13.11 -9.88
CA GLY A 167 12.31 -14.07 -8.91
C GLY A 167 10.88 -13.82 -8.42
N SER A 168 10.22 -12.71 -8.80
CA SER A 168 8.88 -12.41 -8.33
C SER A 168 7.81 -13.39 -8.80
N ASP A 169 8.02 -14.05 -9.92
CA ASP A 169 7.12 -15.03 -10.52
C ASP A 169 7.41 -16.51 -10.15
N THR A 170 8.46 -16.74 -9.38
CA THR A 170 8.89 -18.09 -8.99
C THR A 170 8.83 -18.33 -7.48
N VAL A 171 8.83 -17.29 -6.68
CA VAL A 171 8.80 -17.37 -5.21
C VAL A 171 7.37 -17.58 -4.73
N ARG A 172 7.13 -18.66 -3.98
CA ARG A 172 5.80 -19.02 -3.50
C ARG A 172 5.10 -17.92 -2.71
N SER A 173 5.82 -17.17 -1.89
CA SER A 173 5.26 -16.04 -1.13
C SER A 173 4.74 -14.92 -2.00
N GLN A 174 5.16 -14.86 -3.27
CA GLN A 174 4.73 -13.88 -4.26
C GLN A 174 3.71 -14.45 -5.27
N SER A 175 3.24 -15.68 -5.09
CA SER A 175 2.28 -16.31 -6.02
C SER A 175 0.95 -15.54 -6.15
N SER A 176 0.68 -14.62 -5.23
CA SER A 176 -0.50 -13.74 -5.24
C SER A 176 -0.10 -12.35 -4.70
N VAL A 177 1.01 -11.82 -5.21
CA VAL A 177 1.51 -10.50 -4.78
C VAL A 177 0.46 -9.41 -4.98
N ASN A 178 0.30 -8.55 -3.95
CA ASN A 178 -0.61 -7.42 -3.98
C ASN A 178 0.16 -6.14 -3.65
N GLY A 179 0.03 -5.57 -2.48
CA GLY A 179 0.67 -4.31 -2.09
C GLY A 179 2.19 -4.31 -2.18
N LEU A 180 2.76 -3.21 -2.64
CA LEU A 180 4.17 -2.99 -2.91
C LEU A 180 4.71 -1.78 -2.16
N PHE A 181 5.90 -1.88 -1.59
CA PHE A 181 6.58 -0.74 -0.98
C PHE A 181 8.07 -0.71 -1.36
N PRO A 182 8.48 0.10 -2.34
CA PRO A 182 9.87 0.30 -2.70
C PRO A 182 10.64 1.09 -1.62
N ALA A 183 11.80 0.58 -1.20
CA ALA A 183 12.65 1.20 -0.20
C ALA A 183 14.10 1.32 -0.72
N GLY A 184 14.47 2.49 -1.18
CA GLY A 184 15.78 2.71 -1.81
C GLY A 184 15.77 2.38 -3.30
N SER A 185 16.94 2.05 -3.88
CA SER A 185 17.11 1.78 -5.31
C SER A 185 16.72 0.35 -5.70
N ASP A 186 16.99 -0.61 -4.82
CA ASP A 186 16.92 -2.04 -5.17
C ASP A 186 16.05 -2.85 -4.21
N THR A 187 15.67 -2.28 -3.07
CA THR A 187 14.85 -2.98 -2.07
C THR A 187 13.37 -2.78 -2.34
N LEU A 188 12.63 -3.88 -2.45
CA LEU A 188 11.19 -3.89 -2.61
C LEU A 188 10.56 -4.80 -1.56
N TYR A 189 9.64 -4.25 -0.77
CA TYR A 189 8.74 -5.03 0.09
C TYR A 189 7.46 -5.31 -0.67
N ALA A 190 6.90 -6.50 -0.44
CA ALA A 190 5.65 -6.90 -1.06
C ALA A 190 4.84 -7.78 -0.10
N VAL A 191 3.54 -7.67 -0.18
CA VAL A 191 2.61 -8.54 0.55
C VAL A 191 1.93 -9.51 -0.40
N GLY A 192 1.77 -10.76 0.04
CA GLY A 192 1.13 -11.81 -0.73
C GLY A 192 -0.29 -12.08 -0.22
N TYR A 193 -1.29 -11.71 -1.01
CA TYR A 193 -2.72 -11.73 -0.64
C TYR A 193 -3.20 -13.09 -0.11
N ARG A 194 -2.87 -14.18 -0.80
CA ARG A 194 -3.29 -15.53 -0.38
C ARG A 194 -2.32 -16.21 0.56
N THR A 195 -1.10 -15.73 0.60
CA THR A 195 -0.04 -16.35 1.39
C THR A 195 0.05 -15.78 2.81
N GLY A 196 -0.53 -14.60 3.04
CA GLY A 196 -0.50 -13.91 4.32
C GLY A 196 0.91 -13.47 4.73
N VAL A 197 1.79 -13.21 3.74
CA VAL A 197 3.22 -13.02 3.97
C VAL A 197 3.64 -11.62 3.53
N LEU A 198 4.45 -10.96 4.36
CA LEU A 198 5.29 -9.83 3.97
C LEU A 198 6.66 -10.37 3.60
N SER A 199 7.14 -10.05 2.41
CA SER A 199 8.47 -10.42 1.91
C SER A 199 9.26 -9.19 1.45
N VAL A 200 10.57 -9.37 1.31
CA VAL A 200 11.48 -8.35 0.78
C VAL A 200 12.42 -8.96 -0.24
N THR A 201 12.74 -8.21 -1.29
CA THR A 201 13.80 -8.54 -2.24
C THR A 201 14.86 -7.46 -2.30
N ASP A 202 16.07 -7.85 -2.69
CA ASP A 202 17.19 -6.97 -3.03
C ASP A 202 17.23 -6.59 -4.53
N GLY A 203 16.18 -6.95 -5.28
CA GLY A 203 16.08 -6.72 -6.72
C GLY A 203 16.93 -7.66 -7.59
N ARG A 204 17.70 -8.58 -7.00
CA ARG A 204 18.59 -9.52 -7.70
C ARG A 204 18.04 -10.93 -7.83
N GLY A 205 16.79 -11.13 -7.43
CA GLY A 205 16.09 -12.41 -7.52
C GLY A 205 15.95 -13.17 -6.20
N THR A 206 16.58 -12.69 -5.13
CA THR A 206 16.41 -13.28 -3.80
C THR A 206 15.23 -12.60 -3.08
N TRP A 207 14.26 -13.40 -2.71
CA TRP A 207 13.12 -12.98 -1.88
C TRP A 207 13.21 -13.65 -0.51
N ARG A 208 12.94 -12.89 0.54
CA ARG A 208 12.97 -13.36 1.92
C ARG A 208 11.68 -12.97 2.65
N ASP A 209 11.04 -13.96 3.24
CA ASP A 209 9.86 -13.74 4.09
C ASP A 209 10.26 -13.06 5.40
N LEU A 210 9.51 -12.04 5.79
CA LEU A 210 9.73 -11.25 7.00
C LEU A 210 8.66 -11.48 8.05
N ALA A 211 7.39 -11.48 7.63
CA ALA A 211 6.24 -11.68 8.50
C ALA A 211 5.26 -12.66 7.87
N ARG A 212 4.51 -13.35 8.70
CA ARG A 212 3.44 -14.28 8.33
C ARG A 212 2.21 -14.04 9.22
N GLY A 213 1.07 -14.58 8.83
CA GLY A 213 -0.16 -14.46 9.62
C GLY A 213 -0.84 -13.10 9.49
N LEU A 214 -0.65 -12.44 8.33
CA LEU A 214 -1.26 -11.16 8.00
C LEU A 214 -2.67 -11.30 7.37
N GLY A 215 -3.26 -12.50 7.41
CA GLY A 215 -4.55 -12.77 6.76
C GLY A 215 -4.44 -12.74 5.24
N SER A 216 -5.22 -11.90 4.60
CA SER A 216 -5.16 -11.61 3.16
C SER A 216 -4.65 -10.18 2.94
N PRO A 217 -3.33 -9.94 3.11
CA PRO A 217 -2.80 -8.59 3.09
C PRO A 217 -2.93 -7.97 1.69
N ASP A 218 -3.44 -6.75 1.67
CA ASP A 218 -3.76 -6.01 0.46
C ASP A 218 -2.78 -4.85 0.28
N GLY A 219 -2.91 -3.78 1.04
CA GLY A 219 -2.05 -2.61 0.98
C GLY A 219 -0.90 -2.62 1.99
N ILE A 220 0.14 -1.87 1.67
CA ILE A 220 1.29 -1.64 2.54
C ILE A 220 1.81 -0.20 2.38
N ASP A 221 1.93 0.53 3.49
CA ASP A 221 2.60 1.84 3.48
C ASP A 221 3.44 2.05 4.75
N ALA A 222 4.32 3.04 4.73
CA ALA A 222 5.23 3.31 5.82
C ALA A 222 4.52 3.87 7.06
N ALA A 223 4.75 3.23 8.20
CA ALA A 223 4.44 3.75 9.53
C ALA A 223 5.70 4.40 10.12
N GLY A 224 6.04 5.59 9.63
CA GLY A 224 7.33 6.22 9.89
C GLY A 224 8.49 5.46 9.22
N LYS A 225 9.71 5.56 9.79
CA LYS A 225 10.91 4.94 9.20
C LYS A 225 11.08 3.46 9.57
N ASP A 226 10.45 3.02 10.66
CA ASP A 226 10.78 1.74 11.31
C ASP A 226 9.64 0.70 11.25
N ALA A 227 8.51 1.01 10.63
CA ALA A 227 7.38 0.10 10.56
C ALA A 227 6.57 0.26 9.27
N PHE A 228 5.60 -0.65 9.09
CA PHE A 228 4.60 -0.64 8.03
C PHE A 228 3.20 -0.74 8.60
N TYR A 229 2.26 -0.02 7.99
CA TYR A 229 0.84 -0.34 8.04
C TYR A 229 0.52 -1.34 6.95
N ILE A 230 -0.26 -2.37 7.28
CA ILE A 230 -0.70 -3.40 6.33
C ILE A 230 -2.17 -3.68 6.59
N SER A 231 -2.99 -3.65 5.54
CA SER A 231 -4.40 -4.03 5.59
C SER A 231 -4.58 -5.53 5.38
N ASP A 232 -5.59 -6.12 6.02
CA ASP A 232 -6.08 -7.48 5.78
C ASP A 232 -7.48 -7.41 5.18
N ASN A 233 -7.58 -7.58 3.89
CA ASN A 233 -8.81 -7.37 3.13
C ASN A 233 -9.95 -8.30 3.57
N VAL A 234 -9.68 -9.59 3.77
CA VAL A 234 -10.69 -10.58 4.16
C VAL A 234 -10.97 -10.57 5.65
N GLY A 235 -9.92 -10.44 6.48
CA GLY A 235 -10.06 -10.43 7.93
C GLY A 235 -10.63 -9.12 8.49
N GLY A 236 -10.58 -8.03 7.73
CA GLY A 236 -11.05 -6.72 8.18
C GLY A 236 -10.15 -6.07 9.22
N ASP A 237 -8.86 -6.41 9.22
CA ASP A 237 -7.89 -5.95 10.21
C ASP A 237 -6.88 -4.96 9.59
N LEU A 238 -6.27 -4.14 10.45
CA LEU A 238 -5.04 -3.41 10.13
C LEU A 238 -3.93 -3.88 11.05
N PHE A 239 -2.76 -4.10 10.46
CA PHE A 239 -1.54 -4.49 11.18
C PHE A 239 -0.50 -3.38 11.17
N LEU A 240 0.25 -3.30 12.27
CA LEU A 240 1.54 -2.61 12.35
C LEU A 240 2.64 -3.67 12.40
N VAL A 241 3.58 -3.59 11.44
CA VAL A 241 4.72 -4.51 11.35
C VAL A 241 6.01 -3.73 11.53
N GLN A 242 6.70 -3.93 12.65
CA GLN A 242 7.98 -3.28 12.90
C GLN A 242 9.09 -3.93 12.08
N ARG A 243 9.92 -3.13 11.40
CA ARG A 243 11.03 -3.64 10.56
C ARG A 243 12.09 -4.39 11.35
N ALA A 244 12.34 -3.99 12.60
CA ALA A 244 13.29 -4.64 13.50
C ALA A 244 12.78 -5.98 14.04
N LYS A 245 11.45 -6.17 14.13
CA LYS A 245 10.79 -7.40 14.61
C LYS A 245 9.60 -7.75 13.71
N PRO A 246 9.82 -8.03 12.43
CA PRO A 246 8.72 -8.23 11.49
C PRO A 246 7.90 -9.50 11.77
N SER A 247 8.47 -10.49 12.43
CA SER A 247 7.81 -11.75 12.78
C SER A 247 6.69 -11.63 13.81
N THR A 248 6.47 -10.46 14.39
CA THR A 248 5.42 -10.20 15.37
C THR A 248 4.49 -9.08 14.91
N PRO A 249 3.64 -9.32 13.86
CA PRO A 249 2.64 -8.36 13.43
C PRO A 249 1.70 -8.03 14.59
N ARG A 250 1.39 -6.74 14.75
CA ARG A 250 0.46 -6.29 15.76
C ARG A 250 -0.80 -5.72 15.12
N ARG A 251 -1.94 -6.29 15.43
CA ARG A 251 -3.24 -5.77 15.00
C ARG A 251 -3.54 -4.45 15.72
N ILE A 252 -3.83 -3.40 14.95
CA ILE A 252 -4.06 -2.03 15.43
C ILE A 252 -5.49 -1.54 15.21
N ALA A 253 -6.25 -2.17 14.31
CA ALA A 253 -7.69 -1.96 14.13
C ALA A 253 -8.32 -3.26 13.62
N SER A 254 -9.65 -3.38 13.75
CA SER A 254 -10.42 -4.54 13.31
C SER A 254 -11.86 -4.15 12.98
N GLY A 255 -12.58 -5.03 12.26
CA GLY A 255 -13.98 -4.84 11.91
C GLY A 255 -14.20 -3.91 10.71
N LEU A 256 -13.16 -3.69 9.90
CA LEU A 256 -13.28 -2.97 8.65
C LEU A 256 -13.96 -3.84 7.58
N GLN A 257 -14.58 -3.20 6.60
CA GLN A 257 -15.33 -3.87 5.53
C GLN A 257 -14.46 -4.03 4.27
N SER A 258 -13.65 -5.07 4.24
CA SER A 258 -12.65 -5.34 3.19
C SER A 258 -11.70 -4.14 2.99
N PRO A 259 -10.84 -3.85 3.98
CA PRO A 259 -9.83 -2.80 3.82
C PRO A 259 -8.86 -3.19 2.71
N ALA A 260 -8.67 -2.28 1.75
CA ALA A 260 -7.85 -2.48 0.57
C ALA A 260 -6.53 -1.69 0.67
N ASP A 261 -5.98 -1.25 -0.45
CA ASP A 261 -4.71 -0.55 -0.44
C ASP A 261 -4.81 0.82 0.25
N LEU A 262 -3.96 1.05 1.21
CA LEU A 262 -3.98 2.18 2.13
C LEU A 262 -2.85 3.18 1.84
N ALA A 263 -3.03 4.42 2.27
CA ALA A 263 -1.96 5.42 2.21
C ALA A 263 -1.86 6.28 3.47
N VAL A 264 -0.65 6.74 3.73
CA VAL A 264 -0.36 7.75 4.76
C VAL A 264 -0.28 9.14 4.11
N ASP A 265 -1.21 10.02 4.48
CA ASP A 265 -1.08 11.45 4.19
C ASP A 265 -0.12 12.09 5.20
N HIS A 266 1.17 12.09 4.86
CA HIS A 266 2.22 12.65 5.72
C HIS A 266 2.05 14.14 6.00
N ARG A 267 1.38 14.90 5.12
CA ARG A 267 1.17 16.34 5.31
C ARG A 267 0.18 16.62 6.44
N ARG A 268 -0.81 15.73 6.59
CA ARG A 268 -1.88 15.86 7.58
C ARG A 268 -1.73 14.93 8.77
N GLY A 269 -0.79 13.98 8.71
CA GLY A 269 -0.66 12.92 9.72
C GLY A 269 -1.90 12.02 9.75
N LEU A 270 -2.36 11.59 8.59
CA LEU A 270 -3.56 10.77 8.46
C LEU A 270 -3.24 9.42 7.81
N LEU A 271 -3.84 8.35 8.32
CA LEU A 271 -3.92 7.05 7.63
C LEU A 271 -5.27 6.96 6.95
N VAL A 272 -5.28 6.73 5.64
CA VAL A 272 -6.49 6.63 4.81
C VAL A 272 -6.62 5.20 4.31
N VAL A 273 -7.75 4.58 4.59
CA VAL A 273 -8.02 3.18 4.24
C VAL A 273 -9.30 3.08 3.45
N PRO A 274 -9.23 2.71 2.17
CA PRO A 274 -10.40 2.31 1.40
C PRO A 274 -10.99 1.01 1.97
N GLU A 275 -12.31 0.97 2.06
CA GLU A 275 -13.06 -0.23 2.44
C GLU A 275 -13.97 -0.65 1.28
N ASN A 276 -13.53 -1.64 0.49
CA ASN A 276 -14.20 -2.04 -0.76
C ASN A 276 -15.68 -2.32 -0.56
N SER A 277 -16.01 -3.29 0.29
CA SER A 277 -17.39 -3.70 0.55
C SER A 277 -18.17 -2.68 1.39
N GLY A 278 -17.45 -1.77 2.06
CA GLY A 278 -18.02 -0.65 2.81
C GLY A 278 -18.42 0.55 1.95
N ASN A 279 -17.96 0.62 0.69
CA ASN A 279 -18.15 1.78 -0.20
C ASN A 279 -17.74 3.10 0.47
N ARG A 280 -16.60 3.11 1.18
CA ARG A 280 -16.16 4.23 2.01
C ARG A 280 -14.65 4.29 2.17
N LEU A 281 -14.17 5.44 2.64
CA LEU A 281 -12.84 5.59 3.21
C LEU A 281 -12.97 5.76 4.73
N SER A 282 -12.17 5.04 5.48
CA SER A 282 -11.96 5.27 6.91
C SER A 282 -10.63 5.96 7.14
N VAL A 283 -10.63 6.99 7.98
CA VAL A 283 -9.48 7.88 8.16
C VAL A 283 -9.14 7.98 9.64
N TRP A 284 -7.89 7.77 10.00
CA TRP A 284 -7.38 7.92 11.36
C TRP A 284 -6.35 9.04 11.43
N LYS A 285 -6.34 9.76 12.56
CA LYS A 285 -5.21 10.64 12.90
C LYS A 285 -4.07 9.79 13.45
N LEU A 286 -2.89 10.02 12.93
CA LEU A 286 -1.67 9.41 13.44
C LEU A 286 -1.05 10.34 14.48
N ASP A 287 -0.64 9.76 15.62
CA ASP A 287 0.06 10.53 16.65
C ASP A 287 1.37 11.09 16.08
N GLN A 288 1.55 12.41 16.16
CA GLN A 288 2.72 13.12 15.63
C GLN A 288 4.05 12.76 16.34
N HIS A 289 4.00 11.87 17.33
CA HIS A 289 5.17 11.50 18.15
C HIS A 289 5.88 10.21 17.71
N ALA A 290 5.50 9.61 16.58
CA ALA A 290 6.10 8.36 16.10
C ALA A 290 7.19 8.54 15.03
N GLY A 291 7.77 9.75 14.87
CA GLY A 291 8.70 10.00 13.76
C GLY A 291 9.71 11.12 13.98
N HIS A 292 10.62 10.95 14.92
CA HIS A 292 11.89 11.72 14.92
C HIS A 292 13.06 10.75 15.12
#